data_7daf26581bf2c79b8659722e80ec024d
#
_entry.id   7daf26581bf2c79b8659722e80ec024d
#
_cell.length_a   1.000
_cell.length_b   1.000
_cell.length_c   1.000
_cell.angle_alpha   90.00
_cell.angle_beta   90.00
_cell.angle_gamma   90.00
#
_symmetry.space_group_name_H-M   'P 1'
#
loop_
_entity.id
_entity.type
_entity.pdbx_description
1 polymer ?
#
loop_
_entity_poly.entity_id
_entity_poly.type
_entity_poly.pdbx_seq_one_letter_code
_entity_poly.pdbx_strand_id
1 'polypeptide(L)'
;MTNVVQKPDWSIWYLAAAIACIGAGQSTIFILIPAEVRSLGFNEFEVGIIFSISAIAWMIFSPFWGRLSDRFGRKWIFLIGIFGFSLSMILFAAIISAASYNLIPFVLILPLLIITRLINGLLGSAVRPAAGGRIADLTSPETRAAGFARFDAGWQMGVVTGPILIGVLLSIFNNNLFIPFLFIALLGISLGFYNFFQMGESDHQFNEEKLEMPRKISMFDSRVWPSLVIASFMGLSNLSLIHI
;
A
#
# COMPACT_ATOMS: atom_id res chain seq x y z
N MET A 1 -32.11 27.62 -2.34
CA MET A 1 -31.23 26.92 -1.39
C MET A 1 -31.60 25.44 -1.45
N THR A 2 -30.99 24.69 -2.33
CA THR A 2 -31.20 23.24 -2.46
C THR A 2 -30.31 22.57 -1.41
N ASN A 3 -30.93 22.00 -0.36
CA ASN A 3 -30.26 21.12 0.57
C ASN A 3 -29.69 19.92 -0.21
N VAL A 4 -28.42 19.98 -0.56
CA VAL A 4 -27.69 18.82 -1.00
C VAL A 4 -27.55 17.92 0.25
N VAL A 5 -28.39 16.92 0.32
CA VAL A 5 -28.26 15.85 1.32
C VAL A 5 -26.87 15.22 1.09
N GLN A 6 -25.92 15.60 1.92
CA GLN A 6 -24.61 14.94 1.95
C GLN A 6 -24.86 13.47 2.28
N LYS A 7 -24.69 12.59 1.29
CA LYS A 7 -24.67 11.15 1.54
C LYS A 7 -23.62 10.86 2.62
N PRO A 8 -23.92 10.00 3.62
CA PRO A 8 -22.99 9.75 4.69
C PRO A 8 -21.65 9.23 4.13
N ASP A 9 -20.56 9.73 4.70
CA ASP A 9 -19.14 9.59 4.35
C ASP A 9 -18.59 8.14 4.41
N TRP A 10 -19.45 7.12 4.26
CA TRP A 10 -19.05 5.71 4.33
C TRP A 10 -18.02 5.31 3.30
N SER A 11 -17.96 6.00 2.17
CA SER A 11 -17.00 5.73 1.11
C SER A 11 -15.54 5.92 1.54
N ILE A 12 -15.26 6.86 2.45
CA ILE A 12 -13.90 7.07 3.01
C ILE A 12 -13.53 5.91 3.94
N TRP A 13 -14.47 5.36 4.70
CA TRP A 13 -14.21 4.22 5.58
C TRP A 13 -13.86 2.94 4.82
N TYR A 14 -14.43 2.73 3.63
CA TYR A 14 -14.08 1.60 2.78
C TYR A 14 -12.65 1.72 2.23
N LEU A 15 -12.26 2.93 1.85
CA LEU A 15 -10.88 3.22 1.48
C LEU A 15 -9.93 3.05 2.68
N ALA A 16 -10.35 3.49 3.87
CA ALA A 16 -9.60 3.32 5.10
C ALA A 16 -9.43 1.83 5.48
N ALA A 17 -10.44 1.00 5.31
CA ALA A 17 -10.33 -0.44 5.52
C ALA A 17 -9.35 -1.11 4.53
N ALA A 18 -9.38 -0.70 3.27
CA ALA A 18 -8.44 -1.23 2.28
C ALA A 18 -6.99 -0.83 2.57
N ILE A 19 -6.75 0.44 2.96
CA ILE A 19 -5.40 0.86 3.32
C ILE A 19 -4.94 0.24 4.65
N ALA A 20 -5.85 -0.09 5.57
CA ALA A 20 -5.54 -0.83 6.79
C ALA A 20 -5.05 -2.25 6.46
N CYS A 21 -5.68 -2.94 5.51
CA CYS A 21 -5.21 -4.23 5.02
C CYS A 21 -3.78 -4.15 4.47
N ILE A 22 -3.48 -3.11 3.69
CA ILE A 22 -2.12 -2.89 3.16
C ILE A 22 -1.14 -2.59 4.30
N GLY A 23 -1.53 -1.77 5.29
CA GLY A 23 -0.74 -1.49 6.49
C GLY A 23 -0.43 -2.75 7.29
N ALA A 24 -1.42 -3.62 7.50
CA ALA A 24 -1.24 -4.91 8.15
C ALA A 24 -0.27 -5.83 7.38
N GLY A 25 -0.42 -5.91 6.06
CA GLY A 25 0.50 -6.68 5.23
C GLY A 25 1.92 -6.14 5.26
N GLN A 26 2.07 -4.82 5.24
CA GLN A 26 3.40 -4.19 5.31
C GLN A 26 4.09 -4.47 6.66
N SER A 27 3.37 -4.35 7.78
CA SER A 27 3.92 -4.68 9.10
C SER A 27 4.26 -6.17 9.24
N THR A 28 3.43 -7.06 8.66
CA THR A 28 3.71 -8.50 8.55
C THR A 28 5.06 -8.76 7.89
N ILE A 29 5.28 -8.12 6.76
CA ILE A 29 6.53 -8.23 6.00
C ILE A 29 7.71 -7.77 6.84
N PHE A 30 7.64 -6.59 7.46
CA PHE A 30 8.74 -6.05 8.26
C PHE A 30 9.11 -6.93 9.47
N ILE A 31 8.16 -7.66 10.02
CA ILE A 31 8.39 -8.51 11.20
C ILE A 31 8.89 -9.90 10.80
N LEU A 32 8.23 -10.54 9.83
CA LEU A 32 8.51 -11.94 9.51
C LEU A 32 9.70 -12.13 8.58
N ILE A 33 9.86 -11.25 7.58
CA ILE A 33 10.85 -11.46 6.51
C ILE A 33 12.28 -11.43 7.00
N PRO A 34 12.73 -10.47 7.84
CA PRO A 34 14.12 -10.45 8.24
C PRO A 34 14.56 -11.72 8.97
N ALA A 35 13.69 -12.30 9.79
CA ALA A 35 13.96 -13.55 10.47
C ALA A 35 14.01 -14.74 9.52
N GLU A 36 13.02 -14.84 8.63
CA GLU A 36 12.89 -15.97 7.71
C GLU A 36 13.95 -15.99 6.62
N VAL A 37 14.23 -14.85 6.01
CA VAL A 37 15.27 -14.75 4.96
C VAL A 37 16.65 -15.06 5.55
N ARG A 38 16.91 -14.65 6.80
CA ARG A 38 18.15 -15.04 7.50
C ARG A 38 18.20 -16.53 7.79
N SER A 39 17.10 -17.16 8.20
CA SER A 39 17.05 -18.61 8.44
C SER A 39 17.33 -19.42 7.17
N LEU A 40 17.02 -18.86 6.00
CA LEU A 40 17.37 -19.43 4.70
C LEU A 40 18.85 -19.22 4.31
N GLY A 41 19.64 -18.49 5.11
CA GLY A 41 21.09 -18.31 4.89
C GLY A 41 21.47 -16.99 4.21
N PHE A 42 20.54 -16.05 4.05
CA PHE A 42 20.83 -14.73 3.46
C PHE A 42 21.35 -13.76 4.53
N ASN A 43 22.20 -12.83 4.12
CA ASN A 43 22.79 -11.82 4.98
C ASN A 43 21.92 -10.55 5.08
N GLU A 44 22.28 -9.63 6.01
CA GLU A 44 21.54 -8.40 6.26
C GLU A 44 21.45 -7.47 5.04
N PHE A 45 22.47 -7.47 4.18
CA PHE A 45 22.50 -6.64 2.99
C PHE A 45 21.46 -7.13 1.96
N GLU A 46 21.33 -8.44 1.80
CA GLU A 46 20.35 -9.06 0.90
C GLU A 46 18.91 -8.81 1.39
N VAL A 47 18.69 -8.92 2.72
CA VAL A 47 17.43 -8.49 3.34
C VAL A 47 17.14 -7.02 3.05
N GLY A 48 18.14 -6.15 3.20
CA GLY A 48 18.04 -4.73 2.89
C GLY A 48 17.64 -4.45 1.44
N ILE A 49 18.18 -5.20 0.47
CA ILE A 49 17.81 -5.08 -0.96
C ILE A 49 16.33 -5.39 -1.16
N ILE A 50 15.80 -6.47 -0.57
CA ILE A 50 14.39 -6.87 -0.70
C ILE A 50 13.46 -5.73 -0.29
N PHE A 51 13.77 -5.01 0.80
CA PHE A 51 12.95 -3.87 1.26
C PHE A 51 13.15 -2.63 0.40
N SER A 52 14.41 -2.30 0.08
CA SER A 52 14.77 -1.08 -0.64
C SER A 52 14.17 -1.04 -2.04
N ILE A 53 14.16 -2.17 -2.76
CA ILE A 53 13.64 -2.21 -4.13
C ILE A 53 12.15 -1.88 -4.18
N SER A 54 11.38 -2.36 -3.19
CA SER A 54 9.95 -2.03 -3.09
C SER A 54 9.75 -0.54 -2.79
N ALA A 55 10.52 0.03 -1.88
CA ALA A 55 10.43 1.44 -1.50
C ALA A 55 10.78 2.37 -2.68
N ILE A 56 11.85 2.04 -3.42
CA ILE A 56 12.26 2.78 -4.62
C ILE A 56 11.17 2.70 -5.69
N ALA A 57 10.61 1.52 -5.93
CA ALA A 57 9.52 1.36 -6.88
C ALA A 57 8.28 2.17 -6.45
N TRP A 58 7.90 2.17 -5.18
CA TRP A 58 6.82 3.01 -4.65
C TRP A 58 7.07 4.49 -4.93
N MET A 59 8.28 4.98 -4.67
CA MET A 59 8.65 6.38 -4.90
C MET A 59 8.52 6.76 -6.38
N ILE A 60 9.00 5.90 -7.29
CA ILE A 60 9.01 6.18 -8.73
C ILE A 60 7.61 6.09 -9.33
N PHE A 61 6.85 5.04 -8.99
CA PHE A 61 5.58 4.75 -9.65
C PHE A 61 4.36 5.46 -9.03
N SER A 62 4.42 5.91 -7.78
CA SER A 62 3.31 6.63 -7.15
C SER A 62 2.87 7.89 -7.92
N PRO A 63 3.77 8.78 -8.38
CA PRO A 63 3.37 9.93 -9.20
C PRO A 63 2.81 9.54 -10.58
N PHE A 64 3.30 8.43 -11.15
CA PHE A 64 2.77 7.88 -12.41
C PHE A 64 1.32 7.44 -12.24
N TRP A 65 1.02 6.67 -11.19
CA TRP A 65 -0.33 6.23 -10.89
C TRP A 65 -1.27 7.38 -10.54
N GLY A 66 -0.77 8.43 -9.90
CA GLY A 66 -1.56 9.65 -9.64
C GLY A 66 -2.09 10.25 -10.93
N ARG A 67 -1.21 10.51 -11.90
CA ARG A 67 -1.60 11.03 -13.21
C ARG A 67 -2.53 10.09 -13.97
N LEU A 68 -2.26 8.79 -13.89
CA LEU A 68 -3.08 7.79 -14.56
C LEU A 68 -4.49 7.71 -13.93
N SER A 69 -4.57 7.86 -12.61
CA SER A 69 -5.83 7.91 -11.86
C SER A 69 -6.68 9.13 -12.23
N ASP A 70 -6.04 10.27 -12.49
CA ASP A 70 -6.72 11.47 -12.97
C ASP A 70 -7.31 11.28 -14.38
N ARG A 71 -6.63 10.48 -15.22
CA ARG A 71 -7.01 10.27 -16.61
C ARG A 71 -8.00 9.11 -16.83
N PHE A 72 -7.78 7.98 -16.17
CA PHE A 72 -8.53 6.73 -16.38
C PHE A 72 -9.56 6.45 -15.28
N GLY A 73 -9.64 7.31 -14.27
CA GLY A 73 -10.58 7.18 -13.16
C GLY A 73 -10.00 6.56 -11.91
N ARG A 74 -10.44 7.06 -10.76
CA ARG A 74 -9.94 6.68 -9.42
C ARG A 74 -10.17 5.20 -9.12
N LYS A 75 -11.34 4.68 -9.50
CA LYS A 75 -11.78 3.31 -9.22
C LYS A 75 -10.82 2.27 -9.77
N TRP A 76 -10.53 2.32 -11.07
CA TRP A 76 -9.72 1.31 -11.73
C TRP A 76 -8.29 1.28 -11.22
N ILE A 77 -7.68 2.44 -11.02
CA ILE A 77 -6.31 2.55 -10.52
C ILE A 77 -6.21 2.05 -9.07
N PHE A 78 -7.21 2.36 -8.24
CA PHE A 78 -7.30 1.82 -6.88
C PHE A 78 -7.37 0.28 -6.87
N LEU A 79 -8.21 -0.30 -7.75
CA LEU A 79 -8.37 -1.74 -7.86
C LEU A 79 -7.10 -2.44 -8.36
N ILE A 80 -6.42 -1.87 -9.36
CA ILE A 80 -5.11 -2.36 -9.82
C ILE A 80 -4.14 -2.40 -8.63
N GLY A 81 -4.15 -1.38 -7.80
CA GLY A 81 -3.26 -1.30 -6.63
C GLY A 81 -3.55 -2.37 -5.59
N ILE A 82 -4.81 -2.53 -5.17
CA ILE A 82 -5.14 -3.49 -4.11
C ILE A 82 -5.01 -4.95 -4.57
N PHE A 83 -5.38 -5.26 -5.80
CA PHE A 83 -5.18 -6.59 -6.38
C PHE A 83 -3.71 -6.88 -6.64
N GLY A 84 -2.93 -5.90 -7.09
CA GLY A 84 -1.49 -6.01 -7.26
C GLY A 84 -0.76 -6.24 -5.93
N PHE A 85 -1.17 -5.54 -4.87
CA PHE A 85 -0.70 -5.81 -3.51
C PHE A 85 -1.02 -7.25 -3.08
N SER A 86 -2.27 -7.69 -3.22
CA SER A 86 -2.71 -9.04 -2.84
C SER A 86 -1.96 -10.13 -3.62
N LEU A 87 -1.77 -9.95 -4.92
CA LEU A 87 -0.97 -10.84 -5.76
C LEU A 87 0.47 -10.94 -5.26
N SER A 88 1.08 -9.80 -4.94
CA SER A 88 2.44 -9.78 -4.38
C SER A 88 2.54 -10.55 -3.06
N MET A 89 1.52 -10.45 -2.18
CA MET A 89 1.46 -11.21 -0.93
C MET A 89 1.40 -12.72 -1.17
N ILE A 90 0.56 -13.17 -2.10
CA ILE A 90 0.43 -14.59 -2.48
C ILE A 90 1.74 -15.11 -3.04
N LEU A 91 2.32 -14.41 -4.01
CA LEU A 91 3.59 -14.82 -4.62
C LEU A 91 4.72 -14.87 -3.60
N PHE A 92 4.78 -13.87 -2.70
CA PHE A 92 5.78 -13.84 -1.65
C PHE A 92 5.65 -15.04 -0.70
N ALA A 93 4.43 -15.32 -0.24
CA ALA A 93 4.13 -16.49 0.60
C ALA A 93 4.51 -17.81 -0.09
N ALA A 94 4.17 -17.93 -1.37
CA ALA A 94 4.47 -19.13 -2.16
C ALA A 94 5.99 -19.37 -2.28
N ILE A 95 6.76 -18.31 -2.54
CA ILE A 95 8.22 -18.43 -2.69
C ILE A 95 8.88 -18.78 -1.35
N ILE A 96 8.51 -18.10 -0.25
CA ILE A 96 9.04 -18.43 1.08
C ILE A 96 8.72 -19.88 1.45
N SER A 97 7.46 -20.31 1.25
CA SER A 97 7.08 -21.71 1.55
C SER A 97 7.84 -22.71 0.68
N ALA A 98 7.95 -22.46 -0.62
CA ALA A 98 8.69 -23.33 -1.51
C ALA A 98 10.19 -23.39 -1.17
N ALA A 99 10.77 -22.28 -0.72
CA ALA A 99 12.14 -22.23 -0.23
C ALA A 99 12.33 -23.06 1.04
N SER A 100 11.41 -22.93 2.02
CA SER A 100 11.47 -23.69 3.28
C SER A 100 11.33 -25.20 3.08
N TYR A 101 10.64 -25.63 2.02
CA TYR A 101 10.56 -27.05 1.61
C TYR A 101 11.66 -27.50 0.63
N ASN A 102 12.67 -26.66 0.36
CA ASN A 102 13.74 -26.93 -0.62
C ASN A 102 13.24 -27.24 -2.04
N LEU A 103 12.09 -26.71 -2.44
CA LEU A 103 11.51 -26.89 -3.77
C LEU A 103 12.11 -25.95 -4.82
N ILE A 104 12.82 -24.93 -4.38
CA ILE A 104 13.46 -23.92 -5.25
C ILE A 104 14.98 -23.94 -5.00
N PRO A 105 15.81 -23.95 -6.05
CA PRO A 105 17.25 -23.79 -5.90
C PRO A 105 17.60 -22.48 -5.17
N PHE A 106 18.51 -22.56 -4.21
CA PHE A 106 18.90 -21.42 -3.35
C PHE A 106 19.21 -20.14 -4.14
N VAL A 107 19.92 -20.27 -5.27
CA VAL A 107 20.29 -19.14 -6.13
C VAL A 107 19.08 -18.36 -6.70
N LEU A 108 17.92 -18.98 -6.81
CA LEU A 108 16.71 -18.36 -7.35
C LEU A 108 15.84 -17.71 -6.28
N ILE A 109 16.03 -18.00 -5.00
CA ILE A 109 15.17 -17.49 -3.93
C ILE A 109 15.24 -15.95 -3.87
N LEU A 110 16.43 -15.38 -3.78
CA LEU A 110 16.60 -13.93 -3.68
C LEU A 110 16.05 -13.18 -4.91
N PRO A 111 16.37 -13.54 -6.15
CA PRO A 111 15.77 -12.91 -7.34
C PRO A 111 14.24 -12.98 -7.35
N LEU A 112 13.65 -14.11 -6.97
CA LEU A 112 12.21 -14.28 -6.93
C LEU A 112 11.57 -13.39 -5.85
N LEU A 113 12.17 -13.30 -4.65
CA LEU A 113 11.70 -12.39 -3.60
C LEU A 113 11.77 -10.93 -4.04
N ILE A 114 12.86 -10.54 -4.71
CA ILE A 114 13.02 -9.19 -5.29
C ILE A 114 11.90 -8.89 -6.31
N ILE A 115 11.59 -9.83 -7.19
CA ILE A 115 10.52 -9.68 -8.18
C ILE A 115 9.17 -9.46 -7.49
N THR A 116 8.84 -10.23 -6.46
CA THR A 116 7.58 -10.01 -5.74
C THR A 116 7.51 -8.64 -5.08
N ARG A 117 8.63 -8.17 -4.54
CA ARG A 117 8.72 -6.83 -3.94
C ARG A 117 8.63 -5.72 -4.98
N LEU A 118 9.20 -5.94 -6.16
CA LEU A 118 9.06 -5.03 -7.28
C LEU A 118 7.60 -4.94 -7.77
N ILE A 119 6.90 -6.08 -7.87
CA ILE A 119 5.47 -6.12 -8.18
C ILE A 119 4.67 -5.33 -7.15
N ASN A 120 4.96 -5.51 -5.85
CA ASN A 120 4.32 -4.74 -4.80
C ASN A 120 4.59 -3.23 -4.93
N GLY A 121 5.83 -2.85 -5.18
CA GLY A 121 6.21 -1.45 -5.37
C GLY A 121 5.56 -0.83 -6.61
N LEU A 122 5.53 -1.57 -7.71
CA LEU A 122 4.95 -1.13 -8.98
C LEU A 122 3.42 -0.98 -8.86
N LEU A 123 2.71 -2.04 -8.50
CA LEU A 123 1.25 -2.07 -8.51
C LEU A 123 0.64 -1.50 -7.22
N GLY A 124 1.13 -1.92 -6.06
CA GLY A 124 0.62 -1.48 -4.76
C GLY A 124 0.71 0.04 -4.55
N SER A 125 1.70 0.69 -5.17
CA SER A 125 1.85 2.16 -5.12
C SER A 125 0.69 2.94 -5.75
N ALA A 126 -0.19 2.27 -6.50
CA ALA A 126 -1.38 2.89 -7.11
C ALA A 126 -2.49 3.23 -6.10
N VAL A 127 -2.56 2.52 -4.95
CA VAL A 127 -3.67 2.66 -3.99
C VAL A 127 -3.73 4.07 -3.40
N ARG A 128 -2.61 4.58 -2.87
CA ARG A 128 -2.59 5.88 -2.16
C ARG A 128 -2.98 7.06 -3.05
N PRO A 129 -2.39 7.27 -4.23
CA PRO A 129 -2.77 8.40 -5.08
C PRO A 129 -4.22 8.31 -5.57
N ALA A 130 -4.70 7.10 -5.93
CA ALA A 130 -6.08 6.91 -6.36
C ALA A 130 -7.08 7.16 -5.22
N ALA A 131 -6.82 6.64 -4.02
CA ALA A 131 -7.64 6.92 -2.84
C ALA A 131 -7.60 8.40 -2.45
N GLY A 132 -6.42 9.02 -2.49
CA GLY A 132 -6.25 10.45 -2.19
C GLY A 132 -7.05 11.33 -3.15
N GLY A 133 -7.00 11.05 -4.44
CA GLY A 133 -7.84 11.70 -5.44
C GLY A 133 -9.33 11.51 -5.16
N ARG A 134 -9.77 10.27 -4.83
CA ARG A 134 -11.16 10.00 -4.48
C ARG A 134 -11.62 10.73 -3.24
N ILE A 135 -10.79 10.82 -2.20
CA ILE A 135 -11.08 11.59 -0.99
C ILE A 135 -11.23 13.08 -1.33
N ALA A 136 -10.35 13.62 -2.16
CA ALA A 136 -10.44 15.01 -2.61
C ALA A 136 -11.72 15.31 -3.39
N ASP A 137 -12.21 14.32 -4.18
CA ASP A 137 -13.45 14.43 -4.94
C ASP A 137 -14.70 14.34 -4.03
N LEU A 138 -14.61 13.64 -2.91
CA LEU A 138 -15.72 13.43 -1.96
C LEU A 138 -15.81 14.48 -0.86
N THR A 139 -14.80 15.33 -0.70
CA THR A 139 -14.69 16.28 0.42
C THR A 139 -14.61 17.72 -0.05
N SER A 140 -15.23 18.63 0.69
CA SER A 140 -15.02 20.08 0.51
C SER A 140 -13.63 20.51 1.06
N PRO A 141 -13.12 21.69 0.70
CA PRO A 141 -11.86 22.20 1.23
C PRO A 141 -11.78 22.17 2.77
N GLU A 142 -12.91 22.41 3.46
CA GLU A 142 -13.01 22.46 4.91
C GLU A 142 -12.96 21.06 5.56
N THR A 143 -13.49 20.04 4.88
CA THR A 143 -13.57 18.65 5.40
C THR A 143 -12.47 17.74 4.88
N ARG A 144 -11.70 18.21 3.90
CA ARG A 144 -10.66 17.42 3.21
C ARG A 144 -9.60 16.89 4.16
N ALA A 145 -9.11 17.71 5.07
CA ALA A 145 -8.12 17.29 6.07
C ALA A 145 -8.63 16.17 6.96
N ALA A 146 -9.90 16.21 7.37
CA ALA A 146 -10.53 15.15 8.15
C ALA A 146 -10.69 13.85 7.32
N GLY A 147 -10.99 13.96 6.03
CA GLY A 147 -11.05 12.82 5.11
C GLY A 147 -9.70 12.09 5.00
N PHE A 148 -8.62 12.82 4.79
CA PHE A 148 -7.27 12.26 4.76
C PHE A 148 -6.86 11.68 6.11
N ALA A 149 -7.19 12.35 7.22
CA ALA A 149 -6.88 11.86 8.56
C ALA A 149 -7.55 10.50 8.85
N ARG A 150 -8.81 10.31 8.43
CA ARG A 150 -9.52 9.01 8.55
C ARG A 150 -8.84 7.92 7.72
N PHE A 151 -8.43 8.25 6.51
CA PHE A 151 -7.72 7.32 5.63
C PHE A 151 -6.37 6.90 6.23
N ASP A 152 -5.57 7.85 6.70
CA ASP A 152 -4.28 7.56 7.31
C ASP A 152 -4.41 6.87 8.68
N ALA A 153 -5.47 7.14 9.45
CA ALA A 153 -5.80 6.37 10.64
C ALA A 153 -6.03 4.89 10.31
N GLY A 154 -6.69 4.60 9.19
CA GLY A 154 -6.82 3.23 8.69
C GLY A 154 -5.47 2.56 8.48
N TRP A 155 -4.53 3.22 7.81
CA TRP A 155 -3.17 2.71 7.65
C TRP A 155 -2.50 2.38 8.99
N GLN A 156 -2.52 3.30 9.93
CA GLN A 156 -1.91 3.11 11.24
C GLN A 156 -2.57 1.98 12.04
N MET A 157 -3.90 1.87 11.99
CA MET A 157 -4.62 0.74 12.58
C MET A 157 -4.14 -0.60 11.99
N GLY A 158 -3.96 -0.66 10.67
CA GLY A 158 -3.41 -1.85 10.02
C GLY A 158 -2.00 -2.19 10.50
N VAL A 159 -1.12 -1.20 10.56
CA VAL A 159 0.26 -1.38 11.04
C VAL A 159 0.30 -1.91 12.47
N VAL A 160 -0.57 -1.43 13.35
CA VAL A 160 -0.65 -1.86 14.77
C VAL A 160 -1.32 -3.24 14.92
N THR A 161 -2.40 -3.49 14.18
CA THR A 161 -3.15 -4.75 14.29
C THR A 161 -2.49 -5.91 13.54
N GLY A 162 -1.70 -5.63 12.52
CA GLY A 162 -0.98 -6.63 11.73
C GLY A 162 -0.17 -7.61 12.59
N PRO A 163 0.75 -7.16 13.45
CA PRO A 163 1.54 -8.03 14.31
C PRO A 163 0.71 -8.91 15.25
N ILE A 164 -0.38 -8.37 15.79
CA ILE A 164 -1.32 -9.11 16.64
C ILE A 164 -1.98 -10.24 15.84
N LEU A 165 -2.50 -9.90 14.67
CA LEU A 165 -3.12 -10.86 13.76
C LEU A 165 -2.15 -11.98 13.37
N ILE A 166 -0.90 -11.62 13.05
CA ILE A 166 0.14 -12.58 12.72
C ILE A 166 0.40 -13.54 13.88
N GLY A 167 0.60 -13.00 15.09
CA GLY A 167 0.86 -13.81 16.28
C GLY A 167 -0.25 -14.83 16.53
N VAL A 168 -1.51 -14.41 16.39
CA VAL A 168 -2.68 -15.29 16.50
C VAL A 168 -2.68 -16.37 15.40
N LEU A 169 -2.47 -16.00 14.14
CA LEU A 169 -2.47 -16.94 13.04
C LEU A 169 -1.33 -17.96 13.15
N LEU A 170 -0.13 -17.52 13.51
CA LEU A 170 1.00 -18.43 13.71
C LEU A 170 0.76 -19.41 14.85
N SER A 171 0.18 -18.96 15.98
CA SER A 171 -0.13 -19.84 17.10
C SER A 171 -1.18 -20.90 16.79
N ILE A 172 -2.19 -20.57 15.96
CA ILE A 172 -3.25 -21.51 15.55
C ILE A 172 -2.73 -22.51 14.51
N PHE A 173 -1.88 -22.07 13.58
CA PHE A 173 -1.48 -22.86 12.41
C PHE A 173 -0.02 -23.37 12.48
N ASN A 174 0.46 -23.70 13.68
CA ASN A 174 1.76 -24.33 13.90
C ASN A 174 2.94 -23.59 13.24
N ASN A 175 2.98 -22.26 13.37
CA ASN A 175 4.01 -21.38 12.79
C ASN A 175 4.13 -21.47 11.25
N ASN A 176 3.09 -21.83 10.56
CA ASN A 176 3.08 -21.85 9.10
C ASN A 176 3.01 -20.41 8.57
N LEU A 177 4.13 -19.93 8.02
CA LEU A 177 4.28 -18.55 7.51
C LEU A 177 3.42 -18.26 6.28
N PHE A 178 3.04 -19.28 5.51
CA PHE A 178 2.17 -19.09 4.35
C PHE A 178 0.81 -18.50 4.71
N ILE A 179 0.26 -18.90 5.86
CA ILE A 179 -1.12 -18.57 6.26
C ILE A 179 -1.34 -17.09 6.54
N PRO A 180 -0.50 -16.37 7.31
CA PRO A 180 -0.67 -14.94 7.50
C PRO A 180 -0.67 -14.13 6.21
N PHE A 181 0.24 -14.43 5.29
CA PHE A 181 0.30 -13.75 4.00
C PHE A 181 -0.91 -14.05 3.13
N LEU A 182 -1.33 -15.33 3.08
CA LEU A 182 -2.53 -15.73 2.35
C LEU A 182 -3.78 -15.05 2.92
N PHE A 183 -3.92 -15.00 4.24
CA PHE A 183 -5.04 -14.33 4.91
C PHE A 183 -5.12 -12.85 4.52
N ILE A 184 -4.00 -12.12 4.59
CA ILE A 184 -3.93 -10.71 4.20
C ILE A 184 -4.25 -10.54 2.71
N ALA A 185 -3.75 -11.43 1.86
CA ALA A 185 -4.04 -11.38 0.43
C ALA A 185 -5.53 -11.59 0.14
N LEU A 186 -6.16 -12.56 0.77
CA LEU A 186 -7.60 -12.83 0.63
C LEU A 186 -8.45 -11.68 1.17
N LEU A 187 -8.05 -11.08 2.30
CA LEU A 187 -8.68 -9.89 2.84
C LEU A 187 -8.55 -8.72 1.85
N GLY A 188 -7.37 -8.51 1.27
CA GLY A 188 -7.15 -7.49 0.24
C GLY A 188 -8.01 -7.70 -1.01
N ILE A 189 -8.12 -8.94 -1.48
CA ILE A 189 -9.00 -9.31 -2.61
C ILE A 189 -10.47 -9.02 -2.26
N SER A 190 -10.92 -9.42 -1.08
CA SER A 190 -12.29 -9.21 -0.63
C SER A 190 -12.63 -7.72 -0.52
N LEU A 191 -11.71 -6.92 0.04
CA LEU A 191 -11.85 -5.46 0.11
C LEU A 191 -11.79 -4.82 -1.28
N GLY A 192 -10.98 -5.35 -2.20
CA GLY A 192 -10.93 -4.93 -3.59
C GLY A 192 -12.29 -5.12 -4.27
N PHE A 193 -12.89 -6.30 -4.17
CA PHE A 193 -14.23 -6.56 -4.70
C PHE A 193 -15.29 -5.69 -4.02
N TYR A 194 -15.24 -5.54 -2.70
CA TYR A 194 -16.17 -4.69 -1.99
C TYR A 194 -16.11 -3.23 -2.48
N ASN A 195 -14.90 -2.68 -2.60
CA ASN A 195 -14.70 -1.34 -3.16
C ASN A 195 -15.12 -1.23 -4.64
N PHE A 196 -14.97 -2.30 -5.42
CA PHE A 196 -15.45 -2.33 -6.81
C PHE A 196 -16.96 -2.05 -6.90
N PHE A 197 -17.76 -2.62 -6.01
CA PHE A 197 -19.19 -2.40 -5.99
C PHE A 197 -19.60 -1.07 -5.35
N GLN A 198 -18.84 -0.58 -4.38
CA GLN A 198 -19.15 0.65 -3.64
C GLN A 198 -18.65 1.93 -4.34
N MET A 199 -17.53 1.83 -5.06
CA MET A 199 -17.04 2.95 -5.85
C MET A 199 -17.84 3.03 -7.14
N GLY A 200 -18.86 3.92 -7.16
CA GLY A 200 -19.48 4.33 -8.42
C GLY A 200 -18.44 4.85 -9.39
N GLU A 201 -18.67 4.71 -10.68
CA GLU A 201 -17.90 5.43 -11.68
C GLU A 201 -18.01 6.91 -11.30
N SER A 202 -16.87 7.53 -11.02
CA SER A 202 -16.85 8.98 -10.91
C SER A 202 -17.29 9.47 -12.29
N ASP A 203 -18.37 10.25 -12.36
CA ASP A 203 -18.67 11.08 -13.51
C ASP A 203 -17.47 12.03 -13.68
N HIS A 204 -16.42 11.51 -14.30
CA HIS A 204 -15.42 12.35 -14.91
C HIS A 204 -16.07 12.97 -16.14
N GLN A 205 -16.88 14.01 -15.93
CA GLN A 205 -16.93 15.05 -16.92
C GLN A 205 -15.49 15.53 -17.04
N PHE A 206 -14.85 15.07 -18.09
CA PHE A 206 -13.56 15.52 -18.55
C PHE A 206 -13.74 17.02 -18.84
N ASN A 207 -13.60 17.83 -17.81
CA ASN A 207 -13.71 19.27 -17.92
C ASN A 207 -12.38 19.71 -18.53
N GLU A 208 -12.32 19.79 -19.86
CA GLU A 208 -11.16 20.28 -20.61
C GLU A 208 -10.70 21.66 -20.10
N GLU A 209 -11.58 22.42 -19.48
CA GLU A 209 -11.28 23.69 -18.81
C GLU A 209 -10.34 23.57 -17.59
N LYS A 210 -10.21 22.39 -16.97
CA LYS A 210 -9.22 22.14 -15.89
C LYS A 210 -7.86 21.68 -16.40
N LEU A 211 -7.63 21.62 -17.68
CA LEU A 211 -6.31 21.41 -18.29
C LEU A 211 -5.47 22.71 -18.36
N GLU A 212 -5.73 23.70 -17.53
CA GLU A 212 -4.63 24.54 -17.09
C GLU A 212 -3.65 23.59 -16.38
N MET A 213 -2.62 23.19 -17.11
CA MET A 213 -1.54 22.36 -16.62
C MET A 213 -1.17 22.82 -15.22
N PRO A 214 -1.32 21.96 -14.17
CA PRO A 214 -0.84 22.34 -12.86
C PRO A 214 0.60 22.75 -13.07
N ARG A 215 0.91 24.01 -12.74
CA ARG A 215 2.25 24.60 -12.83
C ARG A 215 3.22 23.52 -12.40
N LYS A 216 4.14 23.10 -13.29
CA LYS A 216 5.12 22.03 -12.98
C LYS A 216 5.85 22.45 -11.71
N ILE A 217 5.35 22.00 -10.57
CA ILE A 217 6.00 22.24 -9.28
C ILE A 217 7.25 21.36 -9.32
N SER A 218 8.40 22.00 -9.43
CA SER A 218 9.68 21.29 -9.33
C SER A 218 9.79 20.68 -7.93
N MET A 219 10.37 19.48 -7.82
CA MET A 219 10.72 18.91 -6.52
C MET A 219 11.64 19.82 -5.69
N PHE A 220 12.31 20.77 -6.33
CA PHE A 220 13.16 21.79 -5.70
C PHE A 220 12.45 23.13 -5.48
N ASP A 221 11.11 23.22 -5.65
CA ASP A 221 10.35 24.42 -5.30
C ASP A 221 10.44 24.65 -3.78
N SER A 222 10.77 25.89 -3.40
CA SER A 222 10.90 26.29 -2.00
C SER A 222 9.64 26.01 -1.15
N ARG A 223 8.48 25.87 -1.79
CA ARG A 223 7.21 25.53 -1.14
C ARG A 223 7.06 24.04 -0.83
N VAL A 224 7.75 23.17 -1.57
CA VAL A 224 7.67 21.71 -1.43
C VAL A 224 8.80 21.19 -0.53
N TRP A 225 9.95 21.84 -0.56
CA TRP A 225 11.13 21.42 0.19
C TRP A 225 10.90 21.19 1.70
N PRO A 226 10.20 22.08 2.45
CA PRO A 226 9.96 21.84 3.87
C PRO A 226 9.16 20.56 4.14
N SER A 227 8.15 20.27 3.31
CA SER A 227 7.34 19.06 3.45
C SER A 227 8.14 17.79 3.11
N LEU A 228 9.04 17.84 2.14
CA LEU A 228 9.93 16.73 1.80
C LEU A 228 10.93 16.45 2.92
N VAL A 229 11.49 17.48 3.54
CA VAL A 229 12.40 17.34 4.69
C VAL A 229 11.67 16.71 5.87
N ILE A 230 10.49 17.20 6.22
CA ILE A 230 9.66 16.65 7.31
C ILE A 230 9.31 15.18 7.03
N ALA A 231 8.87 14.85 5.82
CA ALA A 231 8.56 13.48 5.42
C ALA A 231 9.77 12.56 5.50
N SER A 232 10.97 13.06 5.14
CA SER A 232 12.22 12.31 5.24
C SER A 232 12.59 12.03 6.70
N PHE A 233 12.45 13.02 7.60
CA PHE A 233 12.69 12.84 9.03
C PHE A 233 11.69 11.86 9.66
N MET A 234 10.40 11.93 9.29
CA MET A 234 9.40 10.95 9.73
C MET A 234 9.72 9.55 9.24
N GLY A 235 10.20 9.39 8.02
CA GLY A 235 10.66 8.11 7.49
C GLY A 235 11.85 7.54 8.26
N LEU A 236 12.83 8.37 8.59
CA LEU A 236 14.01 7.98 9.36
C LEU A 236 13.66 7.62 10.82
N SER A 237 12.73 8.33 11.46
CA SER A 237 12.31 8.01 12.82
C SER A 237 11.62 6.65 12.92
N ASN A 238 10.86 6.26 11.89
CA ASN A 238 10.27 4.92 11.81
C ASN A 238 11.33 3.81 11.65
N LEU A 239 12.45 4.08 11.00
CA LEU A 239 13.57 3.14 10.89
C LEU A 239 14.32 2.98 12.22
N SER A 240 14.45 4.02 13.01
CA SER A 240 15.15 3.95 14.31
C SER A 240 14.38 3.13 15.37
N LEU A 241 13.05 3.07 15.28
CA LEU A 241 12.21 2.24 16.16
C LEU A 241 12.35 0.73 15.91
N ILE A 242 12.87 0.34 14.74
CA ILE A 242 13.09 -1.08 14.39
C ILE A 242 14.40 -1.60 15.00
N HIS A 243 15.31 -0.72 15.40
CA HIS A 243 16.62 -1.09 15.96
C HIS A 243 16.66 -1.13 17.52
N ILE A 244 15.54 -0.88 18.19
CA ILE A 244 15.37 -1.01 19.64
C ILE A 244 14.61 -2.30 19.94
#